data_85411b960e91cf19ac444c81890e3f49
#
_entry.id   85411b960e91cf19ac444c81890e3f49
#
_cell.length_a   1.000
_cell.length_b   1.000
_cell.length_c   1.000
_cell.angle_alpha   90.00
_cell.angle_beta   90.00
_cell.angle_gamma   90.00
#
_symmetry.space_group_name_H-M   'P 1'
#
loop_
_entity.id
_entity.type
_entity.pdbx_description
1 polymer ?
#
loop_
_entity_poly.entity_id
_entity_poly.type
_entity_poly.pdbx_seq_one_letter_code
_entity_poly.pdbx_strand_id
1 'polypeptide(L)'
;MKKEDLLISIIIPYYNTYDYTVKLLYELEKQITNDIEVIVVDDHSDMVLPINYEKPWLKYIRLSKNSNGASKPRNIGLEQAEGKYIAFIDSDDMVTNDYIREIKKAIEKNTDIIYLSWKMQKSRIIMRKEPPKWNCSVWCRVYKRELIGDVRFREDLRIAEDWHFNHSLEPKTSTCIEKVIYIYNSGRKGSIMNGG
;
A
#
# COMPACT_ATOMS: atom_id res chain seq x y z
N MET A 1 -16.11 5.15 -15.86
CA MET A 1 -15.25 6.26 -15.36
C MET A 1 -14.22 6.59 -16.41
N LYS A 2 -13.95 7.88 -16.64
CA LYS A 2 -12.81 8.26 -17.49
C LYS A 2 -11.54 8.10 -16.68
N LYS A 3 -10.45 7.60 -17.31
CA LYS A 3 -9.12 7.41 -16.69
C LYS A 3 -8.57 8.63 -15.95
N GLU A 4 -9.01 9.83 -16.34
CA GLU A 4 -8.51 11.12 -15.84
C GLU A 4 -9.03 11.49 -14.45
N ASP A 5 -10.00 10.73 -13.89
CA ASP A 5 -10.70 11.09 -12.65
C ASP A 5 -10.21 10.31 -11.42
N LEU A 6 -9.33 9.30 -11.59
CA LEU A 6 -8.84 8.52 -10.46
C LEU A 6 -7.82 9.32 -9.63
N LEU A 7 -8.12 9.45 -8.34
CA LEU A 7 -7.29 10.20 -7.40
C LEU A 7 -6.25 9.31 -6.72
N ILE A 8 -6.65 8.13 -6.25
CA ILE A 8 -5.77 7.22 -5.49
C ILE A 8 -5.85 5.81 -6.05
N SER A 9 -4.69 5.21 -6.31
CA SER A 9 -4.54 3.76 -6.49
C SER A 9 -3.93 3.16 -5.23
N ILE A 10 -4.61 2.18 -4.64
CA ILE A 10 -4.15 1.42 -3.48
C ILE A 10 -3.63 0.07 -3.98
N ILE A 11 -2.35 -0.20 -3.81
CA ILE A 11 -1.68 -1.43 -4.26
C ILE A 11 -1.47 -2.35 -3.07
N ILE A 12 -1.96 -3.59 -3.17
CA ILE A 12 -1.89 -4.61 -2.12
C ILE A 12 -1.20 -5.85 -2.69
N PRO A 13 0.10 -6.09 -2.37
CA PRO A 13 0.75 -7.35 -2.68
C PRO A 13 0.17 -8.44 -1.76
N TYR A 14 -0.39 -9.49 -2.33
CA TYR A 14 -1.05 -10.58 -1.58
C TYR A 14 -0.30 -11.89 -1.75
N TYR A 15 0.10 -12.51 -0.63
CA TYR A 15 0.62 -13.88 -0.60
C TYR A 15 0.27 -14.56 0.72
N ASN A 16 -0.58 -15.58 0.67
CA ASN A 16 -0.96 -16.46 1.80
C ASN A 16 -1.38 -15.72 3.09
N THR A 17 -2.09 -14.59 2.95
CA THR A 17 -2.63 -13.77 4.05
C THR A 17 -4.15 -13.66 3.99
N TYR A 18 -4.84 -14.75 3.60
CA TYR A 18 -6.26 -14.76 3.25
C TYR A 18 -7.16 -14.02 4.25
N ASP A 19 -7.17 -14.44 5.52
CA ASP A 19 -8.06 -13.86 6.54
C ASP A 19 -7.80 -12.37 6.80
N TYR A 20 -6.53 -11.96 6.72
CA TYR A 20 -6.14 -10.57 6.90
C TYR A 20 -6.59 -9.73 5.70
N THR A 21 -6.31 -10.21 4.49
CA THR A 21 -6.65 -9.50 3.26
C THR A 21 -8.15 -9.34 3.08
N VAL A 22 -8.94 -10.36 3.40
CA VAL A 22 -10.40 -10.27 3.38
C VAL A 22 -10.90 -9.18 4.33
N LYS A 23 -10.36 -9.11 5.56
CA LYS A 23 -10.71 -8.07 6.53
C LYS A 23 -10.28 -6.67 6.06
N LEU A 24 -9.08 -6.55 5.52
CA LEU A 24 -8.56 -5.30 4.95
C LEU A 24 -9.47 -4.79 3.82
N LEU A 25 -9.82 -5.65 2.87
CA LEU A 25 -10.70 -5.29 1.76
C LEU A 25 -12.09 -4.88 2.23
N TYR A 26 -12.63 -5.53 3.26
CA TYR A 26 -13.91 -5.16 3.88
C TYR A 26 -13.84 -3.76 4.53
N GLU A 27 -12.73 -3.41 5.20
CA GLU A 27 -12.56 -2.06 5.79
C GLU A 27 -12.34 -0.98 4.71
N LEU A 28 -11.64 -1.31 3.63
CA LEU A 28 -11.48 -0.40 2.50
C LEU A 28 -12.81 -0.16 1.77
N GLU A 29 -13.61 -1.19 1.54
CA GLU A 29 -14.90 -1.11 0.84
C GLU A 29 -15.85 -0.07 1.46
N LYS A 30 -15.84 0.06 2.79
CA LYS A 30 -16.67 1.05 3.52
C LYS A 30 -16.28 2.51 3.22
N GLN A 31 -15.09 2.71 2.67
CA GLN A 31 -14.50 4.04 2.45
C GLN A 31 -14.35 4.38 0.97
N ILE A 32 -14.50 3.41 0.06
CA ILE A 32 -14.30 3.58 -1.37
C ILE A 32 -15.29 4.59 -1.95
N THR A 33 -14.77 5.45 -2.79
CA THR A 33 -15.51 6.41 -3.61
C THR A 33 -15.10 6.25 -5.08
N ASN A 34 -15.81 6.85 -6.00
CA ASN A 34 -15.62 6.64 -7.45
C ASN A 34 -14.23 7.04 -7.98
N ASP A 35 -13.46 7.79 -7.22
CA ASP A 35 -12.11 8.26 -7.57
C ASP A 35 -10.99 7.40 -6.94
N ILE A 36 -11.33 6.23 -6.39
CA ILE A 36 -10.39 5.29 -5.77
C ILE A 36 -10.42 3.96 -6.49
N GLU A 37 -9.26 3.40 -6.73
CA GLU A 37 -9.09 2.00 -7.14
C GLU A 37 -8.21 1.24 -6.15
N VAL A 38 -8.48 -0.04 -6.00
CA VAL A 38 -7.67 -1.01 -5.25
C VAL A 38 -7.17 -2.07 -6.22
N ILE A 39 -5.87 -2.31 -6.20
CA ILE A 39 -5.20 -3.29 -7.07
C ILE A 39 -4.57 -4.33 -6.17
N VAL A 40 -5.17 -5.51 -6.12
CA VAL A 40 -4.62 -6.67 -5.41
C VAL A 40 -3.83 -7.50 -6.40
N VAL A 41 -2.54 -7.69 -6.12
CA VAL A 41 -1.68 -8.55 -6.92
C VAL A 41 -1.34 -9.80 -6.10
N ASP A 42 -1.93 -10.92 -6.48
CA ASP A 42 -1.75 -12.22 -5.86
C ASP A 42 -0.49 -12.92 -6.40
N ASP A 43 0.50 -13.05 -5.56
CA ASP A 43 1.77 -13.71 -5.85
C ASP A 43 1.67 -15.24 -5.79
N HIS A 44 0.63 -15.80 -6.43
CA HIS A 44 0.38 -17.23 -6.51
C HIS A 44 0.10 -17.89 -5.15
N SER A 45 -0.83 -17.30 -4.39
CA SER A 45 -1.25 -17.82 -3.08
C SER A 45 -1.96 -19.19 -3.20
N ASP A 46 -1.90 -20.00 -2.15
CA ASP A 46 -2.61 -21.29 -2.07
C ASP A 46 -4.13 -21.06 -2.07
N MET A 47 -4.60 -20.02 -1.38
CA MET A 47 -6.00 -19.63 -1.33
C MET A 47 -6.25 -18.37 -2.18
N VAL A 48 -7.13 -18.51 -3.16
CA VAL A 48 -7.61 -17.39 -3.97
C VAL A 48 -8.64 -16.60 -3.16
N LEU A 49 -8.54 -15.27 -3.20
CA LEU A 49 -9.51 -14.42 -2.52
C LEU A 49 -10.91 -14.58 -3.15
N PRO A 50 -11.98 -14.58 -2.34
CA PRO A 50 -13.37 -14.67 -2.83
C PRO A 50 -13.80 -13.30 -3.38
N ILE A 51 -13.10 -12.84 -4.41
CA ILE A 51 -13.35 -11.54 -5.00
C ILE A 51 -14.51 -11.66 -5.99
N ASN A 52 -15.57 -10.92 -5.72
CA ASN A 52 -16.57 -10.66 -6.72
C ASN A 52 -16.01 -9.64 -7.73
N TYR A 53 -15.67 -10.10 -8.92
CA TYR A 53 -15.11 -9.28 -10.01
C TYR A 53 -16.05 -8.16 -10.50
N GLU A 54 -17.27 -8.09 -10.00
CA GLU A 54 -18.23 -7.04 -10.31
C GLU A 54 -17.99 -5.72 -9.57
N LYS A 55 -16.97 -5.64 -8.70
CA LYS A 55 -16.64 -4.40 -7.99
C LYS A 55 -15.80 -3.50 -8.89
N PRO A 56 -16.34 -2.38 -9.40
CA PRO A 56 -15.64 -1.54 -10.40
C PRO A 56 -14.37 -0.87 -9.85
N TRP A 57 -14.26 -0.79 -8.52
CA TRP A 57 -13.11 -0.20 -7.82
C TRP A 57 -11.99 -1.21 -7.54
N LEU A 58 -12.18 -2.53 -7.79
CA LEU A 58 -11.25 -3.58 -7.42
C LEU A 58 -10.70 -4.29 -8.65
N LYS A 59 -9.38 -4.21 -8.85
CA LYS A 59 -8.63 -5.01 -9.82
C LYS A 59 -7.93 -6.15 -9.07
N TYR A 60 -8.11 -7.38 -9.51
CA TYR A 60 -7.38 -8.54 -8.99
C TYR A 60 -6.55 -9.19 -10.07
N ILE A 61 -5.26 -9.31 -9.81
CA ILE A 61 -4.28 -9.87 -10.76
C ILE A 61 -3.57 -11.01 -10.07
N ARG A 62 -3.64 -12.21 -10.63
CA ARG A 62 -2.94 -13.38 -10.09
C ARG A 62 -1.75 -13.74 -10.96
N LEU A 63 -0.59 -13.90 -10.33
CA LEU A 63 0.63 -14.33 -11.03
C LEU A 63 0.58 -15.83 -11.32
N SER A 64 1.25 -16.25 -12.38
CA SER A 64 1.34 -17.66 -12.77
C SER A 64 2.25 -18.50 -11.86
N LYS A 65 3.14 -17.85 -11.12
CA LYS A 65 4.04 -18.45 -10.14
C LYS A 65 4.44 -17.45 -9.07
N ASN A 66 4.81 -17.93 -7.88
CA ASN A 66 5.34 -17.08 -6.80
C ASN A 66 6.65 -16.41 -7.21
N SER A 67 6.78 -15.13 -6.89
CA SER A 67 7.95 -14.31 -7.20
C SER A 67 8.99 -14.26 -6.06
N ASN A 68 8.67 -14.86 -4.92
CA ASN A 68 9.49 -14.90 -3.70
C ASN A 68 9.74 -13.52 -3.06
N GLY A 69 8.82 -12.58 -3.20
CA GLY A 69 8.93 -11.27 -2.56
C GLY A 69 7.83 -10.29 -2.97
N ALA A 70 7.75 -9.16 -2.28
CA ALA A 70 6.73 -8.16 -2.54
C ALA A 70 7.06 -7.23 -3.72
N SER A 71 8.30 -7.21 -4.20
CA SER A 71 8.79 -6.31 -5.26
C SER A 71 8.00 -6.46 -6.55
N LYS A 72 7.93 -7.68 -7.07
CA LYS A 72 7.23 -7.96 -8.33
C LYS A 72 5.73 -7.68 -8.27
N PRO A 73 4.98 -8.14 -7.24
CA PRO A 73 3.59 -7.75 -7.09
C PRO A 73 3.37 -6.23 -7.02
N ARG A 74 4.24 -5.50 -6.31
CA ARG A 74 4.16 -4.03 -6.24
C ARG A 74 4.45 -3.38 -7.59
N ASN A 75 5.43 -3.87 -8.34
CA ASN A 75 5.75 -3.37 -9.69
C ASN A 75 4.55 -3.55 -10.66
N ILE A 76 3.95 -4.74 -10.67
CA ILE A 76 2.75 -5.00 -11.47
C ILE A 76 1.60 -4.09 -11.04
N GLY A 77 1.43 -3.87 -9.73
CA GLY A 77 0.46 -2.91 -9.23
C GLY A 77 0.72 -1.50 -9.74
N LEU A 78 1.97 -1.04 -9.77
CA LEU A 78 2.36 0.26 -10.31
C LEU A 78 2.06 0.39 -11.82
N GLU A 79 2.29 -0.66 -12.59
CA GLU A 79 1.97 -0.69 -14.03
C GLU A 79 0.47 -0.56 -14.32
N GLN A 80 -0.37 -1.04 -13.40
CA GLN A 80 -1.83 -1.03 -13.53
C GLN A 80 -2.49 0.18 -12.88
N ALA A 81 -1.73 0.96 -12.10
CA ALA A 81 -2.22 2.10 -11.36
C ALA A 81 -2.48 3.31 -12.24
N GLU A 82 -3.71 3.86 -12.14
CA GLU A 82 -4.16 5.03 -12.92
C GLU A 82 -4.36 6.27 -12.04
N GLY A 83 -4.39 6.13 -10.71
CA GLY A 83 -4.56 7.22 -9.76
C GLY A 83 -3.43 8.23 -9.76
N LYS A 84 -3.73 9.49 -9.44
CA LYS A 84 -2.74 10.57 -9.30
C LYS A 84 -1.78 10.32 -8.14
N TYR A 85 -2.23 9.60 -7.13
CA TYR A 85 -1.45 9.21 -5.95
C TYR A 85 -1.47 7.70 -5.77
N ILE A 86 -0.36 7.15 -5.27
CA ILE A 86 -0.16 5.72 -5.03
C ILE A 86 0.02 5.49 -3.53
N ALA A 87 -0.77 4.58 -2.98
CA ALA A 87 -0.61 4.06 -1.63
C ALA A 87 -0.31 2.56 -1.68
N PHE A 88 0.63 2.08 -0.86
CA PHE A 88 0.86 0.65 -0.66
C PHE A 88 0.28 0.23 0.68
N ILE A 89 -0.35 -0.93 0.74
CA ILE A 89 -0.81 -1.56 1.99
C ILE A 89 -0.34 -3.00 1.97
N ASP A 90 0.39 -3.43 2.99
CA ASP A 90 0.74 -4.83 3.13
C ASP A 90 -0.50 -5.66 3.49
N SER A 91 -0.67 -6.80 2.85
CA SER A 91 -1.91 -7.58 2.88
C SER A 91 -2.27 -8.19 4.26
N ASP A 92 -1.34 -8.17 5.21
CA ASP A 92 -1.54 -8.59 6.60
C ASP A 92 -1.75 -7.44 7.58
N ASP A 93 -1.72 -6.20 7.10
CA ASP A 93 -1.96 -4.99 7.88
C ASP A 93 -3.44 -4.55 7.85
N MET A 94 -3.76 -3.49 8.60
CA MET A 94 -5.10 -2.92 8.67
C MET A 94 -5.06 -1.39 8.54
N VAL A 95 -6.17 -0.83 8.13
CA VAL A 95 -6.39 0.62 8.09
C VAL A 95 -7.55 1.00 8.99
N THR A 96 -7.60 2.26 9.43
CA THR A 96 -8.75 2.78 10.17
C THR A 96 -9.87 3.24 9.22
N ASN A 97 -11.07 3.45 9.75
CA ASN A 97 -12.23 3.95 8.97
C ASN A 97 -12.03 5.36 8.39
N ASP A 98 -10.93 6.01 8.71
CA ASP A 98 -10.60 7.36 8.25
C ASP A 98 -9.48 7.36 7.21
N TYR A 99 -8.96 6.22 6.81
CA TYR A 99 -7.77 6.09 5.98
C TYR A 99 -7.86 6.90 4.69
N ILE A 100 -8.87 6.62 3.88
CA ILE A 100 -9.08 7.30 2.60
C ILE A 100 -9.40 8.79 2.81
N ARG A 101 -10.25 9.11 3.78
CA ARG A 101 -10.66 10.49 4.05
C ARG A 101 -9.47 11.38 4.43
N GLU A 102 -8.60 10.92 5.32
CA GLU A 102 -7.44 11.70 5.77
C GLU A 102 -6.38 11.83 4.66
N ILE A 103 -6.20 10.79 3.84
CA ILE A 103 -5.32 10.87 2.66
C ILE A 103 -5.86 11.92 1.67
N LYS A 104 -7.16 11.91 1.36
CA LYS A 104 -7.77 12.89 0.46
C LYS A 104 -7.55 14.34 0.94
N LYS A 105 -7.74 14.61 2.23
CA LYS A 105 -7.44 15.92 2.82
C LYS A 105 -5.97 16.33 2.65
N ALA A 106 -5.06 15.36 2.81
CA ALA A 106 -3.63 15.65 2.66
C ALA A 106 -3.24 15.89 1.19
N ILE A 107 -3.90 15.22 0.24
CA ILE A 107 -3.70 15.41 -1.20
C ILE A 107 -4.03 16.84 -1.65
N GLU A 108 -4.94 17.55 -0.98
CA GLU A 108 -5.26 18.95 -1.27
C GLU A 108 -4.03 19.86 -1.18
N LYS A 109 -3.00 19.48 -0.41
CA LYS A 109 -1.73 20.20 -0.33
C LYS A 109 -0.83 19.99 -1.55
N ASN A 110 -1.17 19.06 -2.44
CA ASN A 110 -0.46 18.74 -3.68
C ASN A 110 1.04 18.48 -3.50
N THR A 111 1.42 17.78 -2.43
CA THR A 111 2.81 17.42 -2.13
C THR A 111 3.24 16.12 -2.80
N ASP A 112 4.55 15.92 -2.99
CA ASP A 112 5.11 14.74 -3.64
C ASP A 112 4.98 13.48 -2.79
N ILE A 113 5.14 13.62 -1.46
CA ILE A 113 4.96 12.52 -0.49
C ILE A 113 4.08 12.97 0.67
N ILE A 114 3.18 12.08 1.10
CA ILE A 114 2.38 12.20 2.29
C ILE A 114 2.82 11.11 3.27
N TYR A 115 3.33 11.48 4.44
CA TYR A 115 3.69 10.54 5.50
C TYR A 115 2.49 10.22 6.40
N LEU A 116 2.30 8.93 6.70
CA LEU A 116 1.20 8.46 7.53
C LEU A 116 1.64 8.25 8.97
N SER A 117 0.82 8.65 9.93
CA SER A 117 0.95 8.19 11.31
C SER A 117 0.35 6.79 11.44
N TRP A 118 1.06 5.93 12.12
CA TRP A 118 0.71 4.52 12.28
C TRP A 118 0.99 4.01 13.70
N LYS A 119 0.44 2.86 14.03
CA LYS A 119 0.70 2.15 15.28
C LYS A 119 0.84 0.65 15.04
N MET A 120 1.54 -0.04 15.92
CA MET A 120 1.50 -1.50 15.97
C MET A 120 0.17 -1.97 16.54
N GLN A 121 -0.39 -3.06 16.00
CA GLN A 121 -1.69 -3.60 16.41
C GLN A 121 -1.83 -3.83 17.92
N LYS A 122 -0.78 -4.33 18.58
CA LYS A 122 -0.76 -4.64 20.02
C LYS A 122 -0.14 -3.54 20.89
N SER A 123 0.28 -2.45 20.30
CA SER A 123 0.96 -1.35 21.00
C SER A 123 0.05 -0.13 21.15
N ARG A 124 0.18 0.55 22.29
CA ARG A 124 -0.41 1.89 22.47
C ARG A 124 0.50 3.00 21.94
N ILE A 125 1.73 2.65 21.54
CA ILE A 125 2.71 3.61 21.06
C ILE A 125 2.34 4.01 19.62
N ILE A 126 2.18 5.30 19.41
CA ILE A 126 1.96 5.90 18.10
C ILE A 126 3.32 6.22 17.51
N MET A 127 3.62 5.61 16.39
CA MET A 127 4.81 5.95 15.61
C MET A 127 4.46 7.12 14.68
N ARG A 128 5.12 8.26 14.89
CA ARG A 128 4.80 9.49 14.16
C ARG A 128 5.64 9.58 12.87
N LYS A 129 5.15 10.23 12.03
CA LYS A 129 5.01 11.07 10.84
C LYS A 129 6.28 11.69 10.24
N GLU A 130 7.35 11.88 10.94
CA GLU A 130 8.58 12.34 10.32
C GLU A 130 9.25 11.16 9.64
N PRO A 131 9.89 11.38 8.45
CA PRO A 131 10.66 10.29 7.89
C PRO A 131 11.66 9.89 8.97
N PRO A 132 11.40 8.82 9.73
CA PRO A 132 12.41 8.37 10.65
C PRO A 132 13.60 8.07 9.77
N LYS A 133 14.78 8.53 10.15
CA LYS A 133 16.04 8.22 9.42
C LYS A 133 16.18 6.72 9.10
N TRP A 134 15.36 5.88 9.72
CA TRP A 134 15.40 4.42 9.69
C TRP A 134 14.15 3.72 9.15
N ASN A 135 12.98 4.39 9.07
CA ASN A 135 11.78 3.76 8.49
C ASN A 135 11.73 4.01 7.00
N CYS A 136 12.07 3.01 6.24
CA CYS A 136 12.04 3.05 4.79
C CYS A 136 10.81 2.36 4.18
N SER A 137 9.86 1.90 5.02
CA SER A 137 8.68 1.16 4.56
C SER A 137 7.79 2.01 3.63
N VAL A 138 7.30 1.41 2.57
CA VAL A 138 6.44 2.09 1.59
C VAL A 138 5.00 2.23 2.09
N TRP A 139 4.52 1.33 2.95
CA TRP A 139 3.15 1.34 3.47
C TRP A 139 2.82 2.53 4.38
N CYS A 140 3.80 3.22 4.94
CA CYS A 140 3.59 4.44 5.73
C CYS A 140 3.68 5.74 4.91
N ARG A 141 3.55 5.65 3.60
CA ARG A 141 3.62 6.77 2.66
C ARG A 141 2.55 6.67 1.58
N VAL A 142 2.16 7.85 1.09
CA VAL A 142 1.42 7.99 -0.17
C VAL A 142 2.25 8.86 -1.10
N TYR A 143 2.41 8.44 -2.32
CA TYR A 143 3.31 9.04 -3.30
C TYR A 143 2.52 9.66 -4.43
N LYS A 144 2.90 10.85 -4.87
CA LYS A 144 2.42 11.39 -6.14
C LYS A 144 2.95 10.49 -7.26
N ARG A 145 2.08 10.01 -8.16
CA ARG A 145 2.47 9.06 -9.22
C ARG A 145 3.55 9.62 -10.14
N GLU A 146 3.52 10.93 -10.41
CA GLU A 146 4.57 11.62 -11.17
C GLU A 146 5.96 11.52 -10.52
N LEU A 147 6.04 11.54 -9.18
CA LEU A 147 7.30 11.36 -8.46
C LEU A 147 7.87 9.96 -8.69
N ILE A 148 7.03 8.94 -8.73
CA ILE A 148 7.46 7.55 -8.96
C ILE A 148 7.99 7.40 -10.38
N GLY A 149 7.28 7.93 -11.39
CA GLY A 149 7.68 7.79 -12.79
C GLY A 149 8.00 6.35 -13.17
N ASP A 150 9.22 6.13 -13.67
CA ASP A 150 9.72 4.81 -14.07
C ASP A 150 10.46 4.05 -12.97
N VAL A 151 10.55 4.61 -11.74
CA VAL A 151 11.18 3.93 -10.61
C VAL A 151 10.38 2.68 -10.25
N ARG A 152 11.10 1.56 -10.06
CA ARG A 152 10.52 0.26 -9.71
C ARG A 152 11.26 -0.37 -8.54
N PHE A 153 10.56 -1.26 -7.82
CA PHE A 153 11.18 -2.10 -6.81
C PHE A 153 12.16 -3.07 -7.46
N ARG A 154 13.29 -3.29 -6.82
CA ARG A 154 14.28 -4.27 -7.26
C ARG A 154 13.79 -5.69 -6.94
N GLU A 155 13.50 -6.48 -7.97
CA GLU A 155 12.98 -7.85 -7.84
C GLU A 155 14.04 -8.88 -7.42
N ASP A 156 15.32 -8.52 -7.52
CA ASP A 156 16.45 -9.33 -7.05
C ASP A 156 16.68 -9.21 -5.53
N LEU A 157 16.00 -8.28 -4.85
CA LEU A 157 16.11 -8.08 -3.41
C LEU A 157 14.92 -8.73 -2.67
N ARG A 158 15.23 -9.53 -1.65
CA ARG A 158 14.23 -10.08 -0.72
C ARG A 158 14.04 -9.21 0.52
N ILE A 159 15.01 -8.38 0.84
CA ILE A 159 15.04 -7.48 2.00
C ILE A 159 15.58 -6.14 1.52
N ALA A 160 15.10 -5.03 2.12
CA ALA A 160 15.49 -3.66 1.81
C ALA A 160 15.03 -3.15 0.43
N GLU A 161 14.10 -3.82 -0.24
CA GLU A 161 13.49 -3.36 -1.50
C GLU A 161 12.80 -2.00 -1.31
N ASP A 162 12.12 -1.79 -0.17
CA ASP A 162 11.47 -0.53 0.21
C ASP A 162 12.49 0.60 0.39
N TRP A 163 13.64 0.28 0.98
CA TRP A 163 14.71 1.25 1.15
C TRP A 163 15.24 1.72 -0.21
N HIS A 164 15.55 0.78 -1.11
CA HIS A 164 16.02 1.10 -2.46
C HIS A 164 15.00 1.92 -3.24
N PHE A 165 13.72 1.51 -3.21
CA PHE A 165 12.65 2.23 -3.87
C PHE A 165 12.57 3.69 -3.38
N ASN A 166 12.52 3.88 -2.06
CA ASN A 166 12.42 5.22 -1.48
C ASN A 166 13.65 6.11 -1.75
N HIS A 167 14.87 5.53 -1.78
CA HIS A 167 16.10 6.28 -2.06
C HIS A 167 16.31 6.60 -3.55
N SER A 168 15.56 5.93 -4.42
CA SER A 168 15.55 6.27 -5.86
C SER A 168 14.58 7.41 -6.19
N LEU A 169 13.81 7.91 -5.23
CA LEU A 169 12.88 9.02 -5.40
C LEU A 169 13.51 10.33 -4.91
N GLU A 170 13.21 11.43 -5.60
CA GLU A 170 13.68 12.77 -5.27
C GLU A 170 12.53 13.73 -4.95
N PRO A 171 11.82 13.54 -3.80
CA PRO A 171 10.71 14.40 -3.43
C PRO A 171 11.21 15.80 -3.08
N LYS A 172 10.51 16.82 -3.58
CA LYS A 172 10.77 18.23 -3.27
C LYS A 172 9.86 18.75 -2.15
N THR A 173 8.69 18.14 -2.03
CA THR A 173 7.66 18.55 -1.08
C THR A 173 7.08 17.37 -0.34
N SER A 174 6.72 17.59 0.94
CA SER A 174 6.06 16.57 1.72
C SER A 174 5.08 17.15 2.73
N THR A 175 4.14 16.33 3.17
CA THR A 175 3.24 16.63 4.27
C THR A 175 3.02 15.39 5.14
N CYS A 176 2.39 15.57 6.29
CA CYS A 176 2.13 14.49 7.23
C CYS A 176 0.66 14.47 7.63
N ILE A 177 0.15 13.27 7.89
CA ILE A 177 -1.15 13.04 8.52
C ILE A 177 -0.90 12.76 10.00
N GLU A 178 -1.40 13.64 10.89
CA GLU A 178 -1.21 13.54 12.33
C GLU A 178 -2.01 12.37 12.94
N LYS A 179 -3.20 12.12 12.41
CA LYS A 179 -4.07 11.06 12.86
C LYS A 179 -3.50 9.70 12.51
N VAL A 180 -3.52 8.75 13.44
CA VAL A 180 -3.19 7.35 13.13
C VAL A 180 -4.25 6.77 12.20
N ILE A 181 -3.85 6.38 11.01
CA ILE A 181 -4.73 5.80 9.99
C ILE A 181 -4.28 4.41 9.51
N TYR A 182 -3.06 3.98 9.90
CA TYR A 182 -2.50 2.69 9.54
C TYR A 182 -2.16 1.86 10.78
N ILE A 183 -2.41 0.56 10.74
CA ILE A 183 -2.22 -0.37 11.86
C ILE A 183 -1.32 -1.53 11.37
N TYR A 184 -0.06 -1.48 11.77
CA TYR A 184 0.94 -2.48 11.42
C TYR A 184 0.80 -3.75 12.24
N ASN A 185 0.72 -4.90 11.60
CA ASN A 185 0.60 -6.21 12.23
C ASN A 185 1.97 -6.85 12.47
N SER A 186 2.64 -6.46 13.54
CA SER A 186 3.99 -6.96 13.89
C SER A 186 4.03 -8.40 14.45
N GLY A 187 2.89 -9.06 14.62
CA GLY A 187 2.79 -10.34 15.35
C GLY A 187 2.46 -11.57 14.50
N ARG A 188 2.47 -11.45 13.17
CA ARG A 188 2.12 -12.57 12.29
C ARG A 188 3.24 -13.63 12.27
N LYS A 189 2.88 -14.89 12.54
CA LYS A 189 3.78 -16.03 12.28
C LYS A 189 4.05 -16.14 10.77
N GLY A 190 5.30 -16.31 10.37
CA GLY A 190 5.70 -16.40 8.96
C GLY A 190 5.86 -15.03 8.26
N SER A 191 5.94 -13.93 9.02
CA SER A 191 6.41 -12.65 8.49
C SER A 191 7.91 -12.73 8.21
N ILE A 192 8.36 -12.16 7.08
CA ILE A 192 9.80 -12.10 6.70
C ILE A 192 10.63 -11.45 7.81
N MET A 193 10.05 -10.51 8.55
CA MET A 193 10.73 -9.80 9.66
C MET A 193 10.88 -10.64 10.93
N ASN A 194 10.16 -11.76 11.08
CA ASN A 194 10.17 -12.60 12.28
C ASN A 194 10.99 -13.89 12.11
N GLY A 195 11.83 -13.97 11.06
CA GLY A 195 12.72 -15.09 10.81
C GLY A 195 11.94 -16.40 10.64
N GLY A 196 11.39 -16.63 9.46
CA GLY A 196 10.93 -17.95 9.06
C GLY A 196 12.10 -18.81 8.64
#